data_049166211cb87179488090fdc46523b6
#
_entry.id   049166211cb87179488090fdc46523b6
#
_cell.length_a   1.000
_cell.length_b   1.000
_cell.length_c   1.000
_cell.angle_alpha   90.00
_cell.angle_beta   90.00
_cell.angle_gamma   90.00
#
_symmetry.space_group_name_H-M   'P 1'
#
loop_
_entity.id
_entity.type
_entity.pdbx_description
1 polymer ?
#
loop_
_entity_poly.entity_id
_entity_poly.type
_entity_poly.pdbx_seq_one_letter_code
_entity_poly.pdbx_strand_id
1 'polypeptide(L)'
;SIAAVTRGLDLLPASVTGADRDAAERTLVHYARAQDSKFVDAVATTIADCLNPDGNFSDEYRAKRRGLTLGRQGPDGMSRLSGWLDPEARACVEAVAAAVRPGRHLPGNVGSADVEVADAGDKDSRTREQRCHDAVVLGLKTAMASGALGQHRGMPVTVIATTTVAELEQAARACADPGIPMPPPARTGGTGRLPMRDLIRCAAAGGAIHYLAVFDGHSERPLYLGRSKRVATADQRIICHARDVGCTRPNCFAPGYDCEIHHAHGWASGGRTDSDNLFFGCPPDHGAVTDGRYTTSVTEDGRIAWSDGTGPPAVNRVHRGRELLDAGADPPAGTAARREPAECPGECPEKHPLAGAPED
;
A
#
# COMPACT_ATOMS: atom_id res chain seq x y z
N SER A 1 -43.50 12.66 2.41
CA SER A 1 -42.99 13.93 2.92
C SER A 1 -42.59 14.83 1.77
N ILE A 2 -42.97 16.11 1.80
CA ILE A 2 -42.65 17.07 0.71
C ILE A 2 -41.14 17.09 0.41
N ALA A 3 -40.30 17.11 1.42
CA ALA A 3 -38.84 17.08 1.24
C ALA A 3 -38.32 15.86 0.43
N ALA A 4 -38.94 14.68 0.55
CA ALA A 4 -38.56 13.51 -0.22
C ALA A 4 -38.97 13.64 -1.70
N VAL A 5 -40.14 14.20 -1.96
CA VAL A 5 -40.60 14.49 -3.33
C VAL A 5 -39.68 15.50 -4.00
N THR A 6 -39.35 16.60 -3.31
CA THR A 6 -38.42 17.62 -3.85
C THR A 6 -37.05 17.02 -4.17
N ARG A 7 -36.44 16.28 -3.23
CA ARG A 7 -35.17 15.59 -3.49
C ARG A 7 -35.26 14.64 -4.67
N GLY A 8 -36.38 13.91 -4.79
CA GLY A 8 -36.62 12.99 -5.90
C GLY A 8 -36.66 13.70 -7.26
N LEU A 9 -37.31 14.85 -7.34
CA LEU A 9 -37.35 15.65 -8.56
C LEU A 9 -35.98 16.29 -8.89
N ASP A 10 -35.17 16.60 -7.88
CA ASP A 10 -33.81 17.11 -8.06
C ASP A 10 -32.82 16.05 -8.63
N LEU A 11 -33.18 14.76 -8.55
CA LEU A 11 -32.38 13.69 -9.22
C LEU A 11 -32.56 13.69 -10.74
N LEU A 12 -33.66 14.29 -11.24
CA LEU A 12 -33.95 14.28 -12.68
C LEU A 12 -33.07 15.31 -13.41
N PRO A 13 -32.40 14.91 -14.51
CA PRO A 13 -31.59 15.82 -15.30
C PRO A 13 -32.45 16.88 -16.01
N ALA A 14 -31.81 17.98 -16.39
CA ALA A 14 -32.47 19.05 -17.14
C ALA A 14 -32.98 18.65 -18.52
N SER A 15 -32.49 17.50 -19.05
CA SER A 15 -32.91 16.94 -20.33
C SER A 15 -34.27 16.24 -20.27
N VAL A 16 -34.80 15.92 -19.09
CA VAL A 16 -36.12 15.31 -18.92
C VAL A 16 -37.20 16.28 -19.33
N THR A 17 -38.14 15.82 -20.16
CA THR A 17 -39.25 16.66 -20.64
C THR A 17 -40.14 17.14 -19.49
N GLY A 18 -40.82 18.27 -19.68
CA GLY A 18 -41.76 18.78 -18.68
C GLY A 18 -42.88 17.77 -18.37
N ALA A 19 -43.39 17.06 -19.39
CA ALA A 19 -44.42 16.05 -19.25
C ALA A 19 -43.96 14.86 -18.40
N ASP A 20 -42.72 14.39 -18.58
CA ASP A 20 -42.15 13.30 -17.78
C ASP A 20 -41.88 13.75 -16.34
N ARG A 21 -41.40 14.98 -16.16
CA ARG A 21 -41.19 15.57 -14.82
C ARG A 21 -42.53 15.69 -14.06
N ASP A 22 -43.60 16.13 -14.70
CA ASP A 22 -44.94 16.20 -14.13
C ASP A 22 -45.47 14.80 -13.80
N ALA A 23 -45.19 13.80 -14.62
CA ALA A 23 -45.55 12.42 -14.35
C ALA A 23 -44.80 11.84 -13.15
N ALA A 24 -43.48 12.11 -13.05
CA ALA A 24 -42.66 11.77 -11.92
C ALA A 24 -43.16 12.40 -10.62
N GLU A 25 -43.49 13.70 -10.65
CA GLU A 25 -44.05 14.40 -9.48
C GLU A 25 -45.36 13.80 -9.01
N ARG A 26 -46.31 13.54 -9.93
CA ARG A 26 -47.59 12.87 -9.59
C ARG A 26 -47.34 11.53 -8.92
N THR A 27 -46.43 10.74 -9.45
CA THR A 27 -46.08 9.43 -8.91
C THR A 27 -45.50 9.53 -7.49
N LEU A 28 -44.53 10.42 -7.30
CA LEU A 28 -43.88 10.63 -6.01
C LEU A 28 -44.88 11.18 -4.97
N VAL A 29 -45.75 12.12 -5.35
CA VAL A 29 -46.79 12.65 -4.46
C VAL A 29 -47.79 11.56 -4.09
N HIS A 30 -48.16 10.68 -5.04
CA HIS A 30 -49.05 9.55 -4.75
C HIS A 30 -48.48 8.65 -3.65
N TYR A 31 -47.20 8.24 -3.79
CA TYR A 31 -46.55 7.39 -2.77
C TYR A 31 -46.29 8.13 -1.47
N ALA A 32 -45.96 9.42 -1.50
CA ALA A 32 -45.71 10.23 -0.30
C ALA A 32 -46.91 10.40 0.63
N ARG A 33 -48.14 10.09 0.15
CA ARG A 33 -49.38 10.11 0.96
C ARG A 33 -49.55 8.84 1.79
N ALA A 34 -48.99 7.70 1.35
CA ALA A 34 -49.25 6.40 1.95
C ALA A 34 -47.96 5.73 2.50
N GLN A 35 -46.77 6.17 2.06
CA GLN A 35 -45.50 5.54 2.36
C GLN A 35 -44.54 6.47 3.10
N ASP A 36 -43.54 5.89 3.72
CA ASP A 36 -42.48 6.68 4.39
C ASP A 36 -41.51 7.34 3.39
N SER A 37 -40.63 8.19 3.90
CA SER A 37 -39.69 8.93 3.07
C SER A 37 -38.66 8.04 2.38
N LYS A 38 -38.30 6.90 2.98
CA LYS A 38 -37.33 5.95 2.37
C LYS A 38 -37.95 5.26 1.16
N PHE A 39 -39.22 4.92 1.25
CA PHE A 39 -39.95 4.33 0.12
C PHE A 39 -40.05 5.35 -1.05
N VAL A 40 -40.38 6.61 -0.74
CA VAL A 40 -40.44 7.69 -1.75
C VAL A 40 -39.08 7.93 -2.37
N ASP A 41 -37.99 7.95 -1.60
CA ASP A 41 -36.62 8.07 -2.11
C ASP A 41 -36.25 6.87 -3.04
N ALA A 42 -36.67 5.64 -2.73
CA ALA A 42 -36.47 4.48 -3.58
C ALA A 42 -37.24 4.59 -4.92
N VAL A 43 -38.50 5.01 -4.87
CA VAL A 43 -39.31 5.27 -6.08
C VAL A 43 -38.66 6.38 -6.93
N ALA A 44 -38.19 7.45 -6.29
CA ALA A 44 -37.50 8.55 -6.99
C ALA A 44 -36.24 8.09 -7.71
N THR A 45 -35.43 7.26 -7.05
CA THR A 45 -34.24 6.65 -7.67
C THR A 45 -34.63 5.80 -8.88
N THR A 46 -35.66 4.95 -8.75
CA THR A 46 -36.14 4.12 -9.86
C THR A 46 -36.64 4.96 -11.05
N ILE A 47 -37.37 6.05 -10.79
CA ILE A 47 -37.81 6.97 -11.84
C ILE A 47 -36.62 7.63 -12.53
N ALA A 48 -35.63 8.08 -11.74
CA ALA A 48 -34.42 8.68 -12.30
C ALA A 48 -33.63 7.69 -13.16
N ASP A 49 -33.48 6.44 -12.72
CA ASP A 49 -32.81 5.38 -13.49
C ASP A 49 -33.53 5.06 -14.79
N CYS A 50 -34.88 5.09 -14.79
CA CYS A 50 -35.66 4.86 -15.98
C CYS A 50 -35.58 6.01 -17.00
N LEU A 51 -35.56 7.26 -16.52
CA LEU A 51 -35.55 8.45 -17.36
C LEU A 51 -34.13 8.87 -17.81
N ASN A 52 -33.11 8.39 -17.11
CA ASN A 52 -31.71 8.68 -17.37
C ASN A 52 -30.82 7.49 -17.00
N PRO A 53 -30.91 6.38 -17.76
CA PRO A 53 -30.21 5.14 -17.43
C PRO A 53 -28.69 5.28 -17.38
N ASP A 54 -28.11 6.21 -18.16
CA ASP A 54 -26.67 6.45 -18.17
C ASP A 54 -26.21 7.38 -17.02
N GLY A 55 -27.16 7.97 -16.26
CA GLY A 55 -26.87 8.91 -15.18
C GLY A 55 -26.44 10.30 -15.68
N ASN A 56 -26.24 11.21 -14.74
CA ASN A 56 -25.87 12.60 -15.03
C ASN A 56 -24.37 12.82 -15.25
N PHE A 57 -23.56 11.79 -15.05
CA PHE A 57 -22.10 11.88 -15.11
C PHE A 57 -21.53 10.84 -16.05
N SER A 58 -20.72 11.31 -16.99
CA SER A 58 -20.04 10.46 -17.97
C SER A 58 -19.03 9.50 -17.29
N ASP A 59 -18.69 8.43 -18.01
CA ASP A 59 -17.62 7.51 -17.57
C ASP A 59 -16.29 8.24 -17.42
N GLU A 60 -16.01 9.22 -18.27
CA GLU A 60 -14.82 10.04 -18.18
C GLU A 60 -14.78 10.86 -16.88
N TYR A 61 -15.91 11.45 -16.46
CA TYR A 61 -16.01 12.15 -15.19
C TYR A 61 -15.74 11.17 -14.01
N ARG A 62 -16.36 9.97 -14.02
CA ARG A 62 -16.15 8.93 -13.01
C ARG A 62 -14.68 8.48 -12.99
N ALA A 63 -14.07 8.29 -14.16
CA ALA A 63 -12.67 7.90 -14.27
C ALA A 63 -11.71 8.94 -13.71
N LYS A 64 -11.99 10.23 -13.88
CA LYS A 64 -11.19 11.33 -13.32
C LYS A 64 -11.37 11.47 -11.80
N ARG A 65 -12.56 11.15 -11.29
CA ARG A 65 -12.89 11.37 -9.86
C ARG A 65 -12.53 10.18 -8.97
N ARG A 66 -12.50 8.94 -9.52
CA ARG A 66 -12.17 7.75 -8.72
C ARG A 66 -10.74 7.83 -8.21
N GLY A 67 -10.55 7.38 -6.98
CA GLY A 67 -9.21 7.31 -6.37
C GLY A 67 -9.31 6.95 -4.91
N LEU A 68 -8.24 6.33 -4.40
CA LEU A 68 -8.08 5.99 -3.00
C LEU A 68 -6.79 6.59 -2.47
N THR A 69 -6.87 7.18 -1.29
CA THR A 69 -5.72 7.73 -0.59
C THR A 69 -5.51 6.99 0.72
N LEU A 70 -4.33 6.42 0.88
CA LEU A 70 -3.86 5.83 2.14
C LEU A 70 -3.10 6.90 2.92
N GLY A 71 -3.66 7.32 4.06
CA GLY A 71 -3.04 8.31 4.95
C GLY A 71 -1.83 7.76 5.69
N ARG A 72 -1.08 8.65 6.33
CA ARG A 72 0.04 8.26 7.20
C ARG A 72 -0.45 7.43 8.38
N GLN A 73 0.39 6.50 8.83
CA GLN A 73 0.11 5.71 10.02
C GLN A 73 0.22 6.58 11.27
N GLY A 74 -0.82 6.55 12.10
CA GLY A 74 -0.88 7.25 13.38
C GLY A 74 -0.04 6.59 14.47
N PRO A 75 0.03 7.22 15.66
CA PRO A 75 0.71 6.64 16.82
C PRO A 75 0.07 5.33 17.31
N ASP A 76 -1.23 5.18 17.06
CA ASP A 76 -2.04 3.97 17.35
C ASP A 76 -1.83 2.84 16.34
N GLY A 77 -0.98 3.04 15.34
CA GLY A 77 -0.77 2.09 14.24
C GLY A 77 -1.84 2.09 13.16
N MET A 78 -2.89 2.93 13.28
CA MET A 78 -3.97 3.00 12.31
C MET A 78 -3.62 3.96 11.16
N SER A 79 -4.20 3.69 9.98
CA SER A 79 -4.11 4.58 8.83
C SER A 79 -5.50 4.84 8.26
N ARG A 80 -5.77 6.08 7.89
CA ARG A 80 -7.03 6.42 7.23
C ARG A 80 -6.96 6.04 5.76
N LEU A 81 -7.95 5.28 5.28
CA LEU A 81 -8.21 5.08 3.86
C LEU A 81 -9.42 5.92 3.46
N SER A 82 -9.29 6.75 2.43
CA SER A 82 -10.38 7.62 1.96
C SER A 82 -10.33 7.77 0.44
N GLY A 83 -11.48 8.07 -0.15
CA GLY A 83 -11.56 8.28 -1.60
C GLY A 83 -12.94 8.02 -2.19
N TRP A 84 -12.97 7.87 -3.50
CA TRP A 84 -14.18 7.64 -4.29
C TRP A 84 -14.03 6.34 -5.09
N LEU A 85 -15.02 5.48 -4.96
CA LEU A 85 -15.14 4.24 -5.73
C LEU A 85 -16.06 4.51 -6.92
N ASP A 86 -15.72 4.00 -8.09
CA ASP A 86 -16.65 3.89 -9.20
C ASP A 86 -17.69 2.77 -8.93
N PRO A 87 -18.76 2.65 -9.73
CA PRO A 87 -19.80 1.67 -9.49
C PRO A 87 -19.31 0.22 -9.46
N GLU A 88 -18.34 -0.13 -10.30
CA GLU A 88 -17.75 -1.48 -10.35
C GLU A 88 -16.98 -1.79 -9.05
N ALA A 89 -16.06 -0.91 -8.65
CA ALA A 89 -15.30 -1.07 -7.43
C ALA A 89 -16.22 -1.12 -6.20
N ARG A 90 -17.29 -0.32 -6.16
CA ARG A 90 -18.31 -0.38 -5.11
C ARG A 90 -18.97 -1.76 -5.06
N ALA A 91 -19.42 -2.28 -6.20
CA ALA A 91 -20.07 -3.60 -6.28
C ALA A 91 -19.12 -4.71 -5.81
N CYS A 92 -17.83 -4.65 -6.17
CA CYS A 92 -16.82 -5.59 -5.68
C CYS A 92 -16.65 -5.52 -4.16
N VAL A 93 -16.57 -4.32 -3.58
CA VAL A 93 -16.48 -4.15 -2.13
C VAL A 93 -17.72 -4.69 -1.43
N GLU A 94 -18.92 -4.42 -1.94
CA GLU A 94 -20.18 -4.90 -1.38
C GLU A 94 -20.26 -6.44 -1.44
N ALA A 95 -19.84 -7.05 -2.56
CA ALA A 95 -19.83 -8.51 -2.71
C ALA A 95 -18.85 -9.18 -1.73
N VAL A 96 -17.62 -8.65 -1.60
CA VAL A 96 -16.64 -9.18 -0.64
C VAL A 96 -17.12 -8.95 0.80
N ALA A 97 -17.70 -7.78 1.11
CA ALA A 97 -18.27 -7.49 2.42
C ALA A 97 -19.41 -8.46 2.80
N ALA A 98 -20.21 -8.90 1.82
CA ALA A 98 -21.27 -9.87 2.04
C ALA A 98 -20.74 -11.28 2.40
N ALA A 99 -19.50 -11.61 2.06
CA ALA A 99 -18.88 -12.89 2.43
C ALA A 99 -18.55 -12.95 3.94
N VAL A 100 -18.24 -11.82 4.57
CA VAL A 100 -17.89 -11.73 6.00
C VAL A 100 -19.16 -11.44 6.82
N ARG A 101 -19.94 -12.48 7.05
CA ARG A 101 -21.16 -12.44 7.88
C ARG A 101 -20.81 -12.52 9.37
N PRO A 102 -21.74 -12.15 10.28
CA PRO A 102 -21.58 -12.41 11.70
C PRO A 102 -21.20 -13.88 11.96
N GLY A 103 -20.15 -14.09 12.77
CA GLY A 103 -19.62 -15.42 13.09
C GLY A 103 -18.75 -16.09 12.02
N ARG A 104 -18.61 -15.49 10.82
CA ARG A 104 -17.71 -15.99 9.77
C ARG A 104 -16.43 -15.17 9.67
N HIS A 105 -15.34 -15.82 9.26
CA HIS A 105 -14.04 -15.18 9.05
C HIS A 105 -13.58 -14.33 10.24
N LEU A 106 -13.67 -14.91 11.45
CA LEU A 106 -13.19 -14.25 12.67
C LEU A 106 -11.68 -14.03 12.60
N PRO A 107 -11.14 -12.88 13.06
CA PRO A 107 -9.71 -12.65 13.14
C PRO A 107 -9.03 -13.74 13.98
N GLY A 108 -7.99 -14.38 13.44
CA GLY A 108 -7.27 -15.48 14.07
C GLY A 108 -7.69 -16.89 13.64
N ASN A 109 -8.81 -17.07 12.99
CA ASN A 109 -9.23 -18.36 12.41
C ASN A 109 -8.85 -18.41 10.93
N VAL A 110 -7.59 -18.61 10.63
CA VAL A 110 -7.10 -18.73 9.25
C VAL A 110 -7.06 -20.23 8.92
N GLY A 111 -7.94 -20.66 8.03
CA GLY A 111 -7.86 -22.01 7.43
C GLY A 111 -9.14 -22.82 7.39
N SER A 112 -10.25 -22.38 7.99
CA SER A 112 -11.53 -23.06 7.85
C SER A 112 -12.58 -22.15 7.23
N ALA A 113 -12.61 -22.12 5.88
CA ALA A 113 -13.60 -21.35 5.12
C ALA A 113 -15.05 -21.82 5.37
N ASP A 114 -15.23 -23.00 5.97
CA ASP A 114 -16.50 -23.71 5.99
C ASP A 114 -17.01 -24.20 7.36
N VAL A 115 -16.39 -23.81 8.46
CA VAL A 115 -16.95 -24.12 9.79
C VAL A 115 -17.99 -23.06 10.14
N GLU A 116 -19.23 -23.29 9.74
CA GLU A 116 -20.38 -22.65 10.36
C GLU A 116 -20.47 -23.13 11.82
N VAL A 117 -19.92 -22.36 12.73
CA VAL A 117 -20.26 -22.52 14.13
C VAL A 117 -21.62 -21.87 14.31
N ALA A 118 -22.67 -22.70 14.38
CA ALA A 118 -24.07 -22.27 14.48
C ALA A 118 -24.35 -21.30 15.64
N ASP A 119 -23.43 -21.22 16.60
CA ASP A 119 -23.51 -20.37 17.81
C ASP A 119 -22.56 -19.15 17.76
N ALA A 120 -21.77 -18.96 16.67
CA ALA A 120 -20.79 -17.89 16.57
C ALA A 120 -21.41 -16.55 16.13
N GLY A 121 -22.59 -16.55 15.52
CA GLY A 121 -23.28 -15.35 15.10
C GLY A 121 -23.66 -14.43 16.25
N ASP A 122 -24.15 -15.00 17.35
CA ASP A 122 -24.57 -14.24 18.53
C ASP A 122 -23.40 -13.74 19.38
N LYS A 123 -22.19 -14.29 19.18
CA LYS A 123 -20.97 -13.91 19.89
C LYS A 123 -20.06 -12.97 19.10
N ASP A 124 -20.39 -12.69 17.85
CA ASP A 124 -19.60 -11.77 17.02
C ASP A 124 -19.91 -10.32 17.37
N SER A 125 -19.05 -9.73 18.19
CA SER A 125 -19.20 -8.33 18.63
C SER A 125 -18.77 -7.29 17.59
N ARG A 126 -18.28 -7.71 16.40
CA ARG A 126 -17.85 -6.77 15.36
C ARG A 126 -19.02 -5.98 14.79
N THR A 127 -18.81 -4.67 14.62
CA THR A 127 -19.76 -3.82 13.89
C THR A 127 -19.74 -4.17 12.39
N ARG A 128 -20.71 -3.63 11.65
CA ARG A 128 -20.76 -3.78 10.20
C ARG A 128 -19.48 -3.21 9.53
N GLU A 129 -19.01 -2.07 10.00
CA GLU A 129 -17.82 -1.38 9.50
C GLU A 129 -16.56 -2.22 9.75
N GLN A 130 -16.45 -2.83 10.92
CA GLN A 130 -15.34 -3.75 11.25
C GLN A 130 -15.35 -4.99 10.35
N ARG A 131 -16.52 -5.58 10.10
CA ARG A 131 -16.64 -6.70 9.15
C ARG A 131 -16.31 -6.29 7.71
N CYS A 132 -16.68 -5.08 7.30
CA CYS A 132 -16.31 -4.56 5.98
C CYS A 132 -14.79 -4.39 5.86
N HIS A 133 -14.12 -3.87 6.89
CA HIS A 133 -12.67 -3.82 6.96
C HIS A 133 -12.04 -5.21 6.81
N ASP A 134 -12.52 -6.19 7.60
CA ASP A 134 -12.00 -7.56 7.57
C ASP A 134 -12.20 -8.21 6.19
N ALA A 135 -13.31 -7.92 5.53
CA ALA A 135 -13.61 -8.38 4.18
C ALA A 135 -12.63 -7.82 3.14
N VAL A 136 -12.32 -6.53 3.21
CA VAL A 136 -11.30 -5.90 2.33
C VAL A 136 -9.94 -6.53 2.57
N VAL A 137 -9.54 -6.75 3.83
CA VAL A 137 -8.28 -7.42 4.17
C VAL A 137 -8.24 -8.84 3.62
N LEU A 138 -9.34 -9.60 3.76
CA LEU A 138 -9.46 -10.96 3.20
C LEU A 138 -9.30 -10.96 1.68
N GLY A 139 -10.00 -10.05 0.98
CA GLY A 139 -9.91 -9.90 -0.47
C GLY A 139 -8.49 -9.59 -0.94
N LEU A 140 -7.80 -8.64 -0.29
CA LEU A 140 -6.42 -8.30 -0.60
C LEU A 140 -5.45 -9.46 -0.36
N LYS A 141 -5.61 -10.20 0.75
CA LYS A 141 -4.80 -11.39 1.03
C LYS A 141 -5.02 -12.48 -0.02
N THR A 142 -6.26 -12.73 -0.38
CA THR A 142 -6.62 -13.72 -1.42
C THR A 142 -6.02 -13.33 -2.77
N ALA A 143 -6.11 -12.07 -3.16
CA ALA A 143 -5.52 -11.56 -4.40
C ALA A 143 -3.99 -11.72 -4.42
N MET A 144 -3.30 -11.40 -3.33
CA MET A 144 -1.85 -11.63 -3.22
C MET A 144 -1.50 -13.12 -3.28
N ALA A 145 -2.25 -13.98 -2.57
CA ALA A 145 -2.01 -15.43 -2.54
C ALA A 145 -2.27 -16.11 -3.88
N SER A 146 -3.17 -15.60 -4.71
CA SER A 146 -3.47 -16.16 -6.04
C SER A 146 -2.32 -16.01 -7.05
N GLY A 147 -1.36 -15.12 -6.81
CA GLY A 147 -0.32 -14.76 -7.78
C GLY A 147 -0.82 -13.97 -9.00
N ALA A 148 -2.14 -13.73 -9.13
CA ALA A 148 -2.74 -13.04 -10.28
C ALA A 148 -2.34 -11.55 -10.37
N LEU A 149 -1.82 -10.96 -9.30
CA LEU A 149 -1.29 -9.59 -9.31
C LEU A 149 0.06 -9.46 -10.04
N GLY A 150 0.65 -10.57 -10.47
CA GLY A 150 1.93 -10.59 -11.18
C GLY A 150 3.10 -10.18 -10.29
N GLN A 151 4.03 -9.41 -10.86
CA GLN A 151 5.25 -8.99 -10.19
C GLN A 151 5.38 -7.48 -10.14
N HIS A 152 5.90 -6.97 -9.04
CA HIS A 152 6.35 -5.58 -8.91
C HIS A 152 7.87 -5.56 -8.78
N ARG A 153 8.54 -4.93 -9.76
CA ARG A 153 10.01 -4.82 -9.79
C ARG A 153 10.74 -6.17 -9.64
N GLY A 154 10.22 -7.21 -10.29
CA GLY A 154 10.81 -8.57 -10.29
C GLY A 154 10.52 -9.39 -9.03
N MET A 155 9.65 -8.91 -8.13
CA MET A 155 9.18 -9.67 -6.96
C MET A 155 7.68 -9.94 -7.06
N PRO A 156 7.19 -11.07 -6.57
CA PRO A 156 5.76 -11.25 -6.37
C PRO A 156 5.18 -10.13 -5.51
N VAL A 157 3.94 -9.71 -5.80
CA VAL A 157 3.26 -8.72 -4.96
C VAL A 157 3.00 -9.33 -3.58
N THR A 158 3.67 -8.81 -2.56
CA THR A 158 3.70 -9.37 -1.21
C THR A 158 3.97 -8.31 -0.15
N VAL A 159 3.64 -8.61 1.09
CA VAL A 159 4.01 -7.78 2.24
C VAL A 159 5.42 -8.14 2.67
N ILE A 160 6.32 -7.17 2.65
CA ILE A 160 7.68 -7.32 3.17
C ILE A 160 7.71 -6.69 4.55
N ALA A 161 8.15 -7.45 5.55
CA ALA A 161 8.41 -6.97 6.90
C ALA A 161 9.87 -7.23 7.27
N THR A 162 10.55 -6.21 7.77
CA THR A 162 11.96 -6.26 8.15
C THR A 162 12.11 -6.14 9.66
N THR A 163 12.80 -7.09 10.27
CA THR A 163 13.16 -7.13 11.69
C THR A 163 14.47 -7.91 11.88
N THR A 164 15.06 -7.88 13.06
CA THR A 164 16.23 -8.70 13.40
C THR A 164 15.81 -10.01 14.08
N VAL A 165 16.67 -11.04 14.01
CA VAL A 165 16.44 -12.32 14.73
C VAL A 165 16.25 -12.08 16.24
N ALA A 166 17.09 -11.25 16.83
CA ALA A 166 17.02 -10.92 18.26
C ALA A 166 15.69 -10.27 18.65
N GLU A 167 15.18 -9.35 17.81
CA GLU A 167 13.86 -8.72 18.02
C GLU A 167 12.73 -9.73 17.86
N LEU A 168 12.82 -10.65 16.89
CA LEU A 168 11.80 -11.68 16.69
C LEU A 168 11.76 -12.65 17.88
N GLU A 169 12.92 -13.09 18.36
CA GLU A 169 13.03 -13.96 19.55
C GLU A 169 12.54 -13.25 20.81
N GLN A 170 12.90 -11.98 21.00
CA GLN A 170 12.38 -11.17 22.10
C GLN A 170 10.86 -11.05 22.04
N ALA A 171 10.31 -10.79 20.85
CA ALA A 171 8.87 -10.68 20.63
C ALA A 171 8.15 -12.00 20.93
N ALA A 172 8.71 -13.14 20.50
CA ALA A 172 8.14 -14.45 20.81
C ALA A 172 8.09 -14.70 22.31
N ARG A 173 9.18 -14.39 23.05
CA ARG A 173 9.21 -14.46 24.51
C ARG A 173 8.20 -13.50 25.16
N ALA A 174 8.10 -12.27 24.70
CA ALA A 174 7.17 -11.27 25.21
C ALA A 174 5.68 -11.61 24.92
N CYS A 175 5.40 -12.45 23.92
CA CYS A 175 4.06 -13.00 23.70
C CYS A 175 3.69 -14.05 24.76
N ALA A 176 4.67 -14.80 25.26
CA ALA A 176 4.47 -15.83 26.27
C ALA A 176 4.55 -15.27 27.72
N ASP A 177 5.37 -14.23 27.92
CA ASP A 177 5.59 -13.62 29.24
C ASP A 177 5.37 -12.09 29.18
N PRO A 178 4.30 -11.58 29.82
CA PRO A 178 4.02 -10.14 29.87
C PRO A 178 5.07 -9.30 30.58
N GLY A 179 5.95 -9.88 31.36
CA GLY A 179 7.05 -9.20 32.05
C GLY A 179 8.20 -8.83 31.11
N ILE A 180 8.25 -9.41 29.91
CA ILE A 180 9.26 -9.11 28.90
C ILE A 180 8.76 -7.97 28.02
N PRO A 181 9.52 -6.86 27.87
CA PRO A 181 9.10 -5.75 27.02
C PRO A 181 9.09 -6.16 25.55
N MET A 182 8.03 -5.75 24.82
CA MET A 182 7.91 -5.96 23.39
C MET A 182 8.96 -5.12 22.65
N PRO A 183 9.68 -5.68 21.66
CA PRO A 183 10.61 -4.90 20.84
C PRO A 183 9.88 -3.91 19.91
N PRO A 184 10.61 -2.96 19.32
CA PRO A 184 10.03 -2.02 18.33
C PRO A 184 9.31 -2.75 17.20
N PRO A 185 8.31 -2.09 16.55
CA PRO A 185 7.59 -2.68 15.42
C PRO A 185 8.51 -2.91 14.22
N ALA A 186 8.27 -3.99 13.50
CA ALA A 186 8.91 -4.27 12.22
C ALA A 186 8.58 -3.16 11.19
N ARG A 187 9.51 -2.85 10.31
CA ARG A 187 9.28 -1.94 9.19
C ARG A 187 8.73 -2.70 8.01
N THR A 188 7.78 -2.08 7.28
CA THR A 188 7.28 -2.66 6.04
C THR A 188 8.07 -2.12 4.84
N GLY A 189 7.95 -2.78 3.69
CA GLY A 189 8.54 -2.31 2.42
C GLY A 189 7.98 -0.97 1.93
N GLY A 190 6.83 -0.54 2.49
CA GLY A 190 6.26 0.80 2.35
C GLY A 190 6.68 1.73 3.51
N THR A 191 5.81 2.67 3.88
CA THR A 191 6.03 3.62 4.98
C THR A 191 5.47 3.14 6.33
N GLY A 192 4.81 1.97 6.35
CA GLY A 192 4.13 1.43 7.52
C GLY A 192 5.08 0.75 8.51
N ARG A 193 4.59 0.61 9.74
CA ARG A 193 5.20 -0.16 10.82
C ARG A 193 4.21 -1.24 11.25
N LEU A 194 4.69 -2.46 11.42
CA LEU A 194 3.88 -3.60 11.82
C LEU A 194 4.26 -4.01 13.25
N PRO A 195 3.35 -3.90 14.24
CA PRO A 195 3.61 -4.36 15.59
C PRO A 195 4.08 -5.82 15.61
N MET A 196 5.04 -6.15 16.45
CA MET A 196 5.65 -7.50 16.44
C MET A 196 4.65 -8.61 16.78
N ARG A 197 3.63 -8.33 17.61
CA ARG A 197 2.53 -9.29 17.86
C ARG A 197 1.75 -9.60 16.59
N ASP A 198 1.51 -8.58 15.77
CA ASP A 198 0.80 -8.74 14.49
C ASP A 198 1.66 -9.47 13.47
N LEU A 199 2.98 -9.20 13.44
CA LEU A 199 3.93 -9.92 12.60
C LEU A 199 3.94 -11.43 12.95
N ILE A 200 4.05 -11.78 14.24
CA ILE A 200 4.02 -13.18 14.70
C ILE A 200 2.68 -13.84 14.32
N ARG A 201 1.56 -13.16 14.55
CA ARG A 201 0.24 -13.67 14.18
C ARG A 201 0.11 -13.88 12.67
N CYS A 202 0.59 -12.95 11.87
CA CYS A 202 0.59 -13.09 10.41
C CYS A 202 1.47 -14.24 9.93
N ALA A 203 2.64 -14.44 10.55
CA ALA A 203 3.54 -15.54 10.23
C ALA A 203 2.95 -16.90 10.61
N ALA A 204 2.28 -16.99 11.77
CA ALA A 204 1.63 -18.21 12.24
C ALA A 204 0.41 -18.60 11.40
N ALA A 205 -0.24 -17.64 10.76
CA ALA A 205 -1.44 -17.86 9.95
C ALA A 205 -1.20 -18.60 8.61
N GLY A 206 0.06 -18.93 8.28
CA GLY A 206 0.39 -19.84 7.19
C GLY A 206 -0.10 -19.41 5.81
N GLY A 207 0.38 -18.31 5.30
CA GLY A 207 0.12 -17.90 3.91
C GLY A 207 1.39 -17.32 3.30
N ALA A 208 1.70 -17.67 2.07
CA ALA A 208 2.88 -17.19 1.31
C ALA A 208 2.91 -15.68 1.03
N ILE A 209 2.24 -14.88 1.86
CA ILE A 209 2.00 -13.46 1.64
C ILE A 209 3.09 -12.58 2.29
N HIS A 210 3.95 -13.16 3.14
CA HIS A 210 4.93 -12.42 3.91
C HIS A 210 6.33 -12.94 3.64
N TYR A 211 7.21 -12.08 3.14
CA TYR A 211 8.63 -12.34 3.20
C TYR A 211 9.18 -11.74 4.49
N LEU A 212 9.55 -12.60 5.40
CA LEU A 212 10.35 -12.24 6.56
C LEU A 212 11.82 -12.29 6.13
N ALA A 213 12.45 -11.15 5.96
CA ALA A 213 13.88 -11.09 5.75
C ALA A 213 14.59 -11.26 7.10
N VAL A 214 14.85 -12.49 7.48
CA VAL A 214 15.69 -12.86 8.62
C VAL A 214 17.04 -13.26 8.07
N PHE A 215 18.10 -12.54 8.46
CA PHE A 215 19.45 -12.89 8.04
C PHE A 215 20.09 -13.83 9.05
N ASP A 216 20.21 -15.06 8.66
CA ASP A 216 21.23 -15.97 9.18
C ASP A 216 21.95 -16.64 8.00
N GLY A 217 23.24 -16.87 8.16
CA GLY A 217 24.24 -17.10 7.14
C GLY A 217 24.17 -18.41 6.31
N HIS A 218 22.98 -18.96 6.01
CA HIS A 218 22.88 -20.28 5.38
C HIS A 218 21.78 -20.39 4.31
N SER A 219 21.62 -19.39 3.41
CA SER A 219 20.77 -19.63 2.25
C SER A 219 21.61 -19.91 1.00
N GLU A 220 21.36 -21.03 0.32
CA GLU A 220 21.97 -21.37 -0.97
C GLU A 220 21.44 -20.50 -2.14
N ARG A 221 20.76 -19.39 -1.85
CA ARG A 221 20.22 -18.49 -2.84
C ARG A 221 21.32 -17.67 -3.51
N PRO A 222 21.30 -17.47 -4.83
CA PRO A 222 22.34 -16.73 -5.53
C PRO A 222 22.30 -15.25 -5.19
N LEU A 223 23.09 -14.84 -4.21
CA LEU A 223 23.25 -13.43 -3.80
C LEU A 223 24.29 -12.70 -4.65
N TYR A 224 25.19 -13.44 -5.27
CA TYR A 224 26.29 -12.97 -6.08
C TYR A 224 26.12 -13.46 -7.51
N LEU A 225 25.86 -12.55 -8.45
CA LEU A 225 25.71 -12.83 -9.88
C LEU A 225 26.90 -12.37 -10.71
N GLY A 226 27.83 -11.65 -10.12
CA GLY A 226 28.98 -11.08 -10.80
C GLY A 226 28.54 -10.20 -11.98
N ARG A 227 28.96 -10.54 -13.19
CA ARG A 227 28.57 -9.85 -14.43
C ARG A 227 27.71 -10.70 -15.37
N SER A 228 27.15 -11.80 -14.89
CA SER A 228 26.28 -12.66 -15.70
C SER A 228 24.94 -12.02 -16.03
N LYS A 229 24.41 -11.20 -15.11
CA LYS A 229 23.16 -10.46 -15.28
C LYS A 229 23.29 -9.04 -14.71
N ARG A 230 22.71 -8.06 -15.41
CA ARG A 230 22.63 -6.68 -14.94
C ARG A 230 21.50 -6.49 -13.91
N VAL A 231 20.37 -7.16 -14.13
CA VAL A 231 19.17 -6.97 -13.30
C VAL A 231 19.28 -7.81 -12.04
N ALA A 232 19.07 -7.20 -10.89
CA ALA A 232 19.04 -7.86 -9.59
C ALA A 232 17.90 -8.87 -9.50
N THR A 233 18.14 -10.00 -8.81
CA THR A 233 17.10 -10.99 -8.51
C THR A 233 16.14 -10.51 -7.42
N ALA A 234 15.00 -11.20 -7.27
CA ALA A 234 14.07 -10.99 -6.17
C ALA A 234 14.75 -11.13 -4.80
N ASP A 235 15.63 -12.14 -4.65
CA ASP A 235 16.37 -12.38 -3.40
C ASP A 235 17.33 -11.21 -3.07
N GLN A 236 18.06 -10.71 -4.06
CA GLN A 236 18.93 -9.53 -3.89
C GLN A 236 18.12 -8.28 -3.53
N ARG A 237 16.91 -8.13 -4.08
CA ARG A 237 16.01 -7.03 -3.71
C ARG A 237 15.51 -7.18 -2.26
N ILE A 238 15.21 -8.39 -1.79
CA ILE A 238 14.86 -8.66 -0.39
C ILE A 238 15.99 -8.22 0.55
N ILE A 239 17.25 -8.49 0.17
CA ILE A 239 18.41 -8.03 0.95
C ILE A 239 18.46 -6.51 1.02
N CYS A 240 18.22 -5.80 -0.09
CA CYS A 240 18.14 -4.35 -0.07
C CYS A 240 16.99 -3.86 0.84
N HIS A 241 15.82 -4.51 0.84
CA HIS A 241 14.75 -4.16 1.79
C HIS A 241 15.19 -4.31 3.24
N ALA A 242 15.91 -5.36 3.56
CA ALA A 242 16.34 -5.60 4.93
C ALA A 242 17.47 -4.65 5.36
N ARG A 243 18.43 -4.40 4.49
CA ARG A 243 19.58 -3.55 4.79
C ARG A 243 19.24 -2.06 4.71
N ASP A 244 18.58 -1.63 3.62
CA ASP A 244 18.40 -0.21 3.29
C ASP A 244 17.03 0.32 3.74
N VAL A 245 16.00 -0.53 3.78
CA VAL A 245 14.58 -0.20 4.10
C VAL A 245 13.95 0.74 3.07
N GLY A 246 14.68 1.73 2.58
CA GLY A 246 14.24 2.73 1.60
C GLY A 246 15.41 3.34 0.84
N CYS A 247 15.16 4.45 0.15
CA CYS A 247 16.19 5.15 -0.63
C CYS A 247 17.40 5.49 0.22
N THR A 248 18.58 5.22 -0.31
CA THR A 248 19.85 5.39 0.44
C THR A 248 20.47 6.77 0.32
N ARG A 249 19.90 7.68 -0.50
CA ARG A 249 20.38 9.06 -0.56
C ARG A 249 20.09 9.79 0.76
N PRO A 250 21.06 10.51 1.33
CA PRO A 250 20.87 11.27 2.57
C PRO A 250 19.60 12.13 2.55
N ASN A 251 18.83 12.08 3.62
CA ASN A 251 17.57 12.79 3.83
C ASN A 251 16.43 12.45 2.85
N CYS A 252 16.52 11.34 2.10
CA CYS A 252 15.43 10.85 1.28
C CYS A 252 14.55 9.86 2.09
N PHE A 253 13.24 10.06 2.05
CA PHE A 253 12.25 9.25 2.78
C PHE A 253 11.51 8.25 1.89
N ALA A 254 11.88 8.12 0.61
CA ALA A 254 11.22 7.18 -0.30
C ALA A 254 11.35 5.74 0.22
N PRO A 255 10.23 5.01 0.39
CA PRO A 255 10.24 3.65 0.90
C PRO A 255 10.77 2.65 -0.14
N GLY A 256 11.17 1.47 0.31
CA GLY A 256 11.79 0.46 -0.54
C GLY A 256 10.91 -0.02 -1.70
N TYR A 257 9.57 -0.01 -1.56
CA TYR A 257 8.67 -0.34 -2.68
C TYR A 257 8.76 0.65 -3.84
N ASP A 258 9.09 1.90 -3.57
CA ASP A 258 9.23 2.94 -4.59
C ASP A 258 10.66 3.04 -5.15
N CYS A 259 11.59 2.22 -4.61
CA CYS A 259 13.00 2.25 -5.01
C CYS A 259 13.32 1.27 -6.14
N GLU A 260 14.30 1.65 -6.92
CA GLU A 260 15.00 0.80 -7.88
C GLU A 260 16.29 0.27 -7.26
N ILE A 261 16.86 -0.79 -7.88
CA ILE A 261 18.19 -1.24 -7.51
C ILE A 261 19.23 -0.40 -8.24
N HIS A 262 20.10 0.21 -7.46
CA HIS A 262 21.26 0.97 -7.90
C HIS A 262 22.55 0.17 -7.65
N HIS A 263 23.46 0.16 -8.63
CA HIS A 263 24.81 -0.37 -8.47
C HIS A 263 25.72 0.74 -7.91
N ALA A 264 26.25 0.59 -6.70
CA ALA A 264 27.15 1.57 -6.09
C ALA A 264 28.39 1.80 -6.97
N HIS A 265 29.00 0.73 -7.47
CA HIS A 265 29.93 0.78 -8.60
C HIS A 265 29.13 0.46 -9.86
N GLY A 266 29.00 1.44 -10.76
CA GLY A 266 28.12 1.36 -11.93
C GLY A 266 28.41 0.16 -12.81
N TRP A 267 27.36 -0.52 -13.29
CA TRP A 267 27.48 -1.65 -14.22
C TRP A 267 28.29 -1.31 -15.47
N ALA A 268 28.08 -0.13 -16.05
CA ALA A 268 28.80 0.34 -17.24
C ALA A 268 30.32 0.50 -16.96
N SER A 269 30.69 0.78 -15.72
CA SER A 269 32.09 0.95 -15.27
C SER A 269 32.71 -0.32 -14.73
N GLY A 270 32.08 -1.49 -14.94
CA GLY A 270 32.63 -2.78 -14.50
C GLY A 270 32.04 -3.33 -13.21
N GLY A 271 31.12 -2.64 -12.57
CA GLY A 271 30.44 -3.07 -11.33
C GLY A 271 29.71 -4.42 -11.51
N ARG A 272 29.63 -5.18 -10.45
CA ARG A 272 28.99 -6.51 -10.41
C ARG A 272 27.57 -6.37 -9.86
N THR A 273 26.71 -7.33 -10.24
CA THR A 273 25.37 -7.50 -9.65
C THR A 273 25.46 -8.42 -8.42
N ASP A 274 26.26 -8.01 -7.47
CA ASP A 274 26.47 -8.71 -6.21
C ASP A 274 25.80 -7.90 -5.07
N SER A 275 25.28 -8.57 -4.05
CA SER A 275 24.45 -7.95 -3.01
C SER A 275 25.16 -6.82 -2.23
N ASP A 276 26.47 -6.87 -2.16
CA ASP A 276 27.33 -5.84 -1.56
C ASP A 276 27.49 -4.58 -2.44
N ASN A 277 27.19 -4.69 -3.73
CA ASN A 277 27.22 -3.58 -4.70
C ASN A 277 25.81 -3.06 -5.08
N LEU A 278 24.74 -3.64 -4.56
CA LEU A 278 23.35 -3.29 -4.90
C LEU A 278 22.67 -2.58 -3.76
N PHE A 279 22.08 -1.41 -4.01
CA PHE A 279 21.43 -0.56 -3.02
C PHE A 279 20.16 0.05 -3.56
N PHE A 280 19.28 0.54 -2.67
CA PHE A 280 18.07 1.22 -3.06
C PHE A 280 18.32 2.69 -3.43
N GLY A 281 17.85 3.11 -4.61
CA GLY A 281 17.70 4.49 -5.04
C GLY A 281 16.30 4.72 -5.57
N CYS A 282 15.59 5.76 -5.11
CA CYS A 282 14.33 6.13 -5.75
C CYS A 282 14.58 6.65 -7.18
N PRO A 283 13.61 6.62 -8.11
CA PRO A 283 13.83 7.00 -9.50
C PRO A 283 14.51 8.37 -9.68
N PRO A 284 14.10 9.44 -8.96
CA PRO A 284 14.77 10.74 -9.07
C PRO A 284 16.24 10.73 -8.64
N ASP A 285 16.54 10.00 -7.54
CA ASP A 285 17.89 9.93 -6.99
C ASP A 285 18.79 9.00 -7.81
N HIS A 286 18.23 7.89 -8.31
CA HIS A 286 18.93 7.00 -9.26
C HIS A 286 19.26 7.74 -10.57
N GLY A 287 18.33 8.55 -11.08
CA GLY A 287 18.56 9.44 -12.21
C GLY A 287 19.71 10.45 -11.94
N ALA A 288 19.75 11.02 -10.74
CA ALA A 288 20.79 11.98 -10.36
C ALA A 288 22.21 11.40 -10.35
N VAL A 289 22.36 10.10 -10.04
CA VAL A 289 23.66 9.40 -10.21
C VAL A 289 23.95 9.14 -11.68
N THR A 290 22.95 8.73 -12.45
CA THR A 290 23.11 8.50 -13.90
C THR A 290 23.52 9.78 -14.62
N ASP A 291 23.00 10.94 -14.20
CA ASP A 291 23.33 12.25 -14.74
C ASP A 291 24.68 12.81 -14.21
N GLY A 292 25.38 12.09 -13.32
CA GLY A 292 26.65 12.50 -12.75
C GLY A 292 26.54 13.61 -11.68
N ARG A 293 25.33 13.93 -11.20
CA ARG A 293 25.13 14.92 -10.12
C ARG A 293 25.53 14.39 -8.75
N TYR A 294 25.53 13.07 -8.59
CA TYR A 294 25.99 12.35 -7.41
C TYR A 294 26.89 11.21 -7.80
N THR A 295 27.85 10.93 -6.93
CA THR A 295 28.64 9.69 -6.96
C THR A 295 28.31 8.86 -5.73
N THR A 296 28.49 7.56 -5.83
CA THR A 296 28.24 6.62 -4.75
C THR A 296 29.45 5.74 -4.47
N SER A 297 29.66 5.39 -3.21
CA SER A 297 30.72 4.48 -2.77
C SER A 297 30.21 3.63 -1.61
N VAL A 298 30.76 2.42 -1.48
CA VAL A 298 30.45 1.54 -0.33
C VAL A 298 31.41 1.84 0.79
N THR A 299 30.86 2.04 2.00
CA THR A 299 31.63 2.29 3.22
C THR A 299 32.17 0.99 3.81
N GLU A 300 33.11 1.05 4.77
CA GLU A 300 33.70 -0.12 5.42
C GLU A 300 32.67 -0.99 6.15
N ASP A 301 31.59 -0.38 6.67
CA ASP A 301 30.46 -1.07 7.30
C ASP A 301 29.41 -1.58 6.28
N GLY A 302 29.72 -1.59 4.98
CA GLY A 302 28.88 -2.16 3.92
C GLY A 302 27.65 -1.31 3.57
N ARG A 303 27.65 -0.02 3.90
CA ARG A 303 26.58 0.92 3.53
C ARG A 303 26.98 1.71 2.28
N ILE A 304 26.02 2.35 1.65
CA ILE A 304 26.30 3.25 0.54
C ILE A 304 26.36 4.71 1.04
N ALA A 305 27.44 5.39 0.70
CA ALA A 305 27.59 6.82 0.89
C ALA A 305 27.42 7.56 -0.44
N TRP A 306 26.81 8.72 -0.40
CA TRP A 306 26.52 9.59 -1.53
C TRP A 306 27.29 10.89 -1.40
N SER A 307 27.85 11.37 -2.52
CA SER A 307 28.57 12.65 -2.59
C SER A 307 28.13 13.45 -3.81
N ASP A 308 27.87 14.73 -3.61
CA ASP A 308 27.67 15.74 -4.66
C ASP A 308 28.95 16.51 -5.03
N GLY A 309 30.06 16.10 -4.45
CA GLY A 309 31.37 16.75 -4.66
C GLY A 309 31.61 18.02 -3.81
N THR A 310 30.62 18.47 -3.03
CA THR A 310 30.77 19.72 -2.22
C THR A 310 31.18 19.44 -0.77
N GLY A 311 31.04 18.20 -0.29
CA GLY A 311 31.33 17.78 1.07
C GLY A 311 31.76 16.31 1.18
N PRO A 312 31.97 15.80 2.39
CA PRO A 312 32.29 14.40 2.60
C PRO A 312 31.09 13.52 2.20
N PRO A 313 31.33 12.30 1.68
CA PRO A 313 30.26 11.35 1.39
C PRO A 313 29.41 11.08 2.63
N ALA A 314 28.09 11.08 2.46
CA ALA A 314 27.13 10.91 3.56
C ALA A 314 26.21 9.71 3.33
N VAL A 315 25.78 9.08 4.44
CA VAL A 315 24.90 7.90 4.48
C VAL A 315 23.52 8.32 4.94
N ASN A 316 22.47 7.74 4.35
CA ASN A 316 21.10 7.98 4.81
C ASN A 316 20.84 7.28 6.15
N ARG A 317 20.31 8.02 7.13
CA ARG A 317 19.94 7.53 8.47
C ARG A 317 18.42 7.53 8.71
N VAL A 318 17.63 8.19 7.85
CA VAL A 318 16.19 8.40 8.10
C VAL A 318 15.37 7.11 8.17
N HIS A 319 15.84 6.04 7.53
CA HIS A 319 15.18 4.74 7.58
C HIS A 319 15.59 3.87 8.77
N ARG A 320 16.54 4.32 9.59
CA ARG A 320 17.12 3.59 10.72
C ARG A 320 16.90 4.35 12.03
N GLY A 321 15.71 4.24 12.59
CA GLY A 321 15.26 5.04 13.72
C GLY A 321 16.20 5.02 14.95
N ARG A 322 16.86 3.89 15.25
CA ARG A 322 17.85 3.82 16.35
C ARG A 322 19.08 4.69 16.08
N GLU A 323 19.63 4.63 14.86
CA GLU A 323 20.79 5.45 14.49
C GLU A 323 20.49 6.96 14.52
N LEU A 324 19.22 7.36 14.36
CA LEU A 324 18.81 8.75 14.54
C LEU A 324 18.83 9.19 16.00
N LEU A 325 18.61 8.27 16.93
CA LEU A 325 18.65 8.54 18.38
C LEU A 325 20.08 8.52 18.90
N ASP A 326 20.94 7.67 18.34
CA ASP A 326 22.35 7.56 18.72
C ASP A 326 23.19 8.71 18.17
N ALA A 327 22.70 9.44 17.18
CA ALA A 327 23.33 10.61 16.60
C ALA A 327 23.19 11.87 17.49
N GLY A 328 23.33 11.73 18.80
CA GLY A 328 23.47 12.84 19.77
C GLY A 328 24.74 13.71 19.60
N ALA A 329 25.40 13.64 18.45
CA ALA A 329 26.45 14.55 18.03
C ALA A 329 25.89 15.49 16.95
N ASP A 330 26.08 16.76 17.12
CA ASP A 330 25.70 17.86 16.23
C ASP A 330 25.81 17.48 14.75
N PRO A 331 24.78 17.79 13.93
CA PRO A 331 24.92 17.67 12.48
C PRO A 331 26.14 18.55 12.06
N PRO A 332 26.97 18.09 11.12
CA PRO A 332 28.06 18.89 10.63
C PRO A 332 27.51 20.25 10.17
N ALA A 333 28.08 21.31 10.66
CA ALA A 333 27.74 22.68 10.30
C ALA A 333 27.82 22.82 8.78
N GLY A 334 26.64 22.94 8.10
CA GLY A 334 26.58 23.10 6.65
C GLY A 334 25.30 22.61 5.95
N THR A 335 24.36 21.99 6.63
CA THR A 335 23.08 21.63 5.98
C THR A 335 22.02 22.69 6.23
N ALA A 336 22.17 23.84 5.59
CA ALA A 336 21.10 24.81 5.39
C ALA A 336 20.24 24.35 4.20
N ALA A 337 18.97 24.34 4.43
CA ALA A 337 17.81 24.32 3.55
C ALA A 337 16.93 23.09 3.73
N ARG A 338 15.95 23.27 4.60
CA ARG A 338 14.68 22.53 4.49
C ARG A 338 14.14 22.79 3.08
N ARG A 339 14.25 21.80 2.20
CA ARG A 339 13.34 21.74 1.08
C ARG A 339 12.05 21.13 1.62
N GLU A 340 10.99 21.93 1.58
CA GLU A 340 9.62 21.43 1.69
C GLU A 340 9.45 20.23 0.74
N PRO A 341 8.64 19.22 1.12
CA PRO A 341 8.33 18.14 0.21
C PRO A 341 7.81 18.77 -1.08
N ALA A 342 8.52 18.51 -2.19
CA ALA A 342 8.06 18.93 -3.50
C ALA A 342 6.63 18.40 -3.65
N GLU A 343 5.67 19.32 -3.75
CA GLU A 343 4.35 19.02 -4.28
C GLU A 343 4.60 18.30 -5.59
N CYS A 344 4.03 17.10 -5.75
CA CYS A 344 4.04 16.42 -7.04
C CYS A 344 3.47 17.40 -8.06
N PRO A 345 4.23 17.85 -9.06
CA PRO A 345 3.65 18.62 -10.14
C PRO A 345 2.61 17.71 -10.78
N GLY A 346 1.36 18.15 -10.77
CA GLY A 346 0.30 17.53 -11.52
C GLY A 346 0.75 17.38 -12.97
N GLU A 347 0.49 16.18 -13.51
CA GLU A 347 0.75 15.67 -14.84
C GLU A 347 1.92 14.69 -14.90
N CYS A 348 1.51 13.42 -14.76
CA CYS A 348 2.32 12.29 -15.20
C CYS A 348 2.39 12.38 -16.75
N PRO A 349 3.55 12.54 -17.35
CA PRO A 349 3.65 12.51 -18.81
C PRO A 349 3.29 11.10 -19.32
N GLU A 350 2.54 11.11 -20.42
CA GLU A 350 2.05 9.95 -21.16
C GLU A 350 3.11 8.86 -21.37
N LYS A 351 2.63 7.64 -21.23
CA LYS A 351 3.35 6.40 -21.50
C LYS A 351 4.07 6.43 -22.84
N HIS A 352 5.38 6.41 -22.82
CA HIS A 352 6.14 5.96 -24.00
C HIS A 352 5.90 4.45 -24.21
N PRO A 353 5.55 4.01 -25.42
CA PRO A 353 5.41 2.59 -25.73
C PRO A 353 6.79 1.92 -25.62
N LEU A 354 6.80 0.81 -24.90
CA LEU A 354 7.95 -0.08 -24.81
C LEU A 354 8.33 -0.54 -26.23
N ALA A 355 9.47 -0.11 -26.71
CA ALA A 355 10.11 -0.64 -27.89
C ALA A 355 10.41 -2.13 -27.67
N GLY A 356 10.09 -2.92 -28.68
CA GLY A 356 10.05 -4.36 -28.69
C GLY A 356 11.27 -5.05 -28.10
N ALA A 357 11.00 -6.12 -27.39
CA ALA A 357 11.96 -7.14 -27.06
C ALA A 357 12.43 -7.83 -28.37
N PRO A 358 13.72 -8.07 -28.56
CA PRO A 358 14.15 -9.06 -29.54
C PRO A 358 13.88 -10.44 -28.97
N GLU A 359 13.17 -11.25 -29.72
CA GLU A 359 13.16 -12.71 -29.61
C GLU A 359 14.60 -13.23 -29.82
N ASP A 360 15.12 -13.93 -28.83
CA ASP A 360 15.84 -15.19 -28.83
C ASP A 360 16.32 -15.53 -27.42
#